data_a4c12ad21562136b2ccd3b63ccda6e30
#
_entry.id   a4c12ad21562136b2ccd3b63ccda6e30
#
_cell.length_a   1.000
_cell.length_b   1.000
_cell.length_c   1.000
_cell.angle_alpha   90.00
_cell.angle_beta   90.00
_cell.angle_gamma   90.00
#
_symmetry.space_group_name_H-M   'P 1'
#
loop_
_entity.id
_entity.type
_entity.pdbx_description
1 polymer ?
#
loop_
_entity_poly.entity_id
_entity_poly.type
_entity_poly.pdbx_seq_one_letter_code
_entity_poly.pdbx_strand_id
1 'polypeptide(L)'
;MSVDLDAIACYYRIHALPGAPPEPARFAILRRCLPRFAELFARHGVRATFFVVGADLEDDAEGRAALAALARAGHELASHTHTHPYDFIRLGAGAIAEEIDRAHAAIAACAGTPPVGFRAPGYDISAEAIEALQARGYRYDSSVFPSVAYYGAKAVVMGAMRVTGRESGSVLGNPRALFAPRAPYRPAAGSPYRAGGNGILELPIAVTGGVRLPVIGTSLILAPAWLRRRMVAAALREPLFNLELHGIDLCDAAADDIPAALVARQPDLRRSLTDKLAAFEETLSFARAAGARFATLAEAATAVGPSP
;
A
#
# COMPACT_ATOMS: atom_id res chain seq x y z
N MET A 1 1.40 10.54 -0.36
CA MET A 1 1.43 9.51 -1.41
C MET A 1 2.16 8.31 -0.87
N SER A 2 1.60 7.11 -1.10
CA SER A 2 2.27 5.86 -0.73
C SER A 2 2.15 4.82 -1.83
N VAL A 3 3.11 3.91 -1.94
CA VAL A 3 3.16 2.83 -2.93
C VAL A 3 3.53 1.54 -2.21
N ASP A 4 2.67 0.52 -2.28
CA ASP A 4 2.95 -0.81 -1.78
C ASP A 4 3.67 -1.62 -2.86
N LEU A 5 4.85 -2.12 -2.55
CA LEU A 5 5.70 -2.81 -3.53
C LEU A 5 5.51 -4.33 -3.49
N ASP A 6 4.25 -4.76 -3.55
CA ASP A 6 3.90 -6.18 -3.57
C ASP A 6 4.45 -6.85 -4.83
N ALA A 7 5.33 -7.82 -4.68
CA ALA A 7 5.84 -8.59 -5.81
C ALA A 7 4.72 -9.33 -6.57
N ILE A 8 4.93 -9.63 -7.85
CA ILE A 8 3.96 -10.38 -8.68
C ILE A 8 3.54 -11.71 -8.03
N ALA A 9 4.42 -12.32 -7.24
CA ALA A 9 4.10 -13.53 -6.45
C ALA A 9 2.94 -13.32 -5.46
N CYS A 10 2.76 -12.11 -4.92
CA CYS A 10 1.63 -11.78 -4.04
C CYS A 10 0.30 -11.90 -4.77
N TYR A 11 0.24 -11.41 -6.01
CA TYR A 11 -0.96 -11.51 -6.86
C TYR A 11 -1.25 -12.94 -7.29
N TYR A 12 -0.21 -13.77 -7.49
CA TYR A 12 -0.38 -15.21 -7.72
C TYR A 12 -1.11 -15.85 -6.54
N ARG A 13 -0.71 -15.55 -5.30
CA ARG A 13 -1.37 -16.05 -4.09
C ARG A 13 -2.81 -15.56 -3.96
N ILE A 14 -3.06 -14.24 -4.18
CA ILE A 14 -4.41 -13.65 -4.12
C ILE A 14 -5.37 -14.36 -5.08
N HIS A 15 -4.91 -14.60 -6.32
CA HIS A 15 -5.74 -15.16 -7.38
C HIS A 15 -5.70 -16.68 -7.46
N ALA A 16 -5.06 -17.37 -6.51
CA ALA A 16 -4.85 -18.81 -6.49
C ALA A 16 -4.32 -19.32 -7.85
N LEU A 17 -3.28 -18.65 -8.38
CA LEU A 17 -2.58 -19.09 -9.57
C LEU A 17 -1.55 -20.17 -9.19
N PRO A 18 -1.38 -21.22 -9.99
CA PRO A 18 -0.44 -22.29 -9.68
C PRO A 18 1.01 -21.83 -9.92
N GLY A 19 1.92 -22.36 -9.09
CA GLY A 19 3.36 -22.14 -9.24
C GLY A 19 3.80 -20.74 -8.83
N ALA A 20 4.98 -20.35 -9.31
CA ALA A 20 5.56 -19.01 -9.13
C ALA A 20 5.47 -18.23 -10.46
N PRO A 21 5.48 -16.88 -10.41
CA PRO A 21 5.58 -16.07 -11.61
C PRO A 21 6.92 -16.38 -12.32
N PRO A 22 6.92 -16.50 -13.67
CA PRO A 22 8.15 -16.69 -14.42
C PRO A 22 9.02 -15.45 -14.39
N GLU A 23 10.31 -15.61 -14.66
CA GLU A 23 11.18 -14.49 -14.98
C GLU A 23 10.93 -14.04 -16.44
N PRO A 24 10.92 -12.73 -16.76
CA PRO A 24 11.27 -11.60 -15.88
C PRO A 24 10.11 -11.04 -15.03
N ALA A 25 8.86 -11.50 -15.21
CA ALA A 25 7.69 -10.96 -14.49
C ALA A 25 7.86 -10.98 -12.96
N ARG A 26 8.58 -11.95 -12.40
CA ARG A 26 8.85 -12.05 -10.95
C ARG A 26 9.39 -10.75 -10.37
N PHE A 27 10.28 -10.07 -11.12
CA PHE A 27 10.97 -8.86 -10.67
C PHE A 27 10.38 -7.56 -11.25
N ALA A 28 9.25 -7.64 -11.98
CA ALA A 28 8.70 -6.51 -12.70
C ALA A 28 8.41 -5.30 -11.78
N ILE A 29 7.99 -5.51 -10.55
CA ILE A 29 7.66 -4.42 -9.62
C ILE A 29 8.89 -3.56 -9.34
N LEU A 30 10.01 -4.13 -8.92
CA LEU A 30 11.19 -3.36 -8.55
C LEU A 30 12.01 -2.91 -9.77
N ARG A 31 12.06 -3.72 -10.84
CA ARG A 31 12.93 -3.43 -11.99
C ARG A 31 12.24 -2.61 -13.10
N ARG A 32 10.89 -2.63 -13.20
CA ARG A 32 10.13 -1.95 -14.25
C ARG A 32 9.18 -0.89 -13.70
N CYS A 33 8.36 -1.25 -12.71
CA CYS A 33 7.33 -0.34 -12.21
C CYS A 33 7.92 0.75 -11.31
N LEU A 34 8.87 0.40 -10.44
CA LEU A 34 9.52 1.36 -9.54
C LEU A 34 10.19 2.52 -10.28
N PRO A 35 10.99 2.33 -11.36
CA PRO A 35 11.52 3.42 -12.18
C PRO A 35 10.42 4.31 -12.79
N ARG A 36 9.28 3.74 -13.21
CA ARG A 36 8.14 4.50 -13.74
C ARG A 36 7.51 5.39 -12.68
N PHE A 37 7.39 4.91 -11.43
CA PHE A 37 6.95 5.73 -10.30
C PHE A 37 7.96 6.83 -10.00
N ALA A 38 9.25 6.54 -9.99
CA ALA A 38 10.30 7.53 -9.77
C ALA A 38 10.22 8.66 -10.79
N GLU A 39 10.07 8.33 -12.08
CA GLU A 39 9.93 9.29 -13.15
C GLU A 39 8.64 10.12 -13.04
N LEU A 40 7.49 9.46 -12.81
CA LEU A 40 6.21 10.14 -12.60
C LEU A 40 6.29 11.13 -11.44
N PHE A 41 6.84 10.72 -10.31
CA PHE A 41 6.93 11.55 -9.12
C PHE A 41 7.93 12.70 -9.29
N ALA A 42 9.07 12.46 -10.00
CA ALA A 42 10.03 13.51 -10.30
C ALA A 42 9.42 14.61 -11.18
N ARG A 43 8.66 14.24 -12.24
CA ARG A 43 7.97 15.21 -13.10
C ARG A 43 6.97 16.08 -12.33
N HIS A 44 6.36 15.53 -11.29
CA HIS A 44 5.39 16.24 -10.46
C HIS A 44 5.97 16.76 -9.14
N GLY A 45 7.28 16.70 -8.90
CA GLY A 45 7.90 17.13 -7.64
C GLY A 45 7.26 16.48 -6.42
N VAL A 46 6.91 15.20 -6.51
CA VAL A 46 6.28 14.42 -5.45
C VAL A 46 7.35 13.66 -4.69
N ARG A 47 7.36 13.75 -3.36
CA ARG A 47 8.01 12.78 -2.49
C ARG A 47 6.96 11.83 -1.97
N ALA A 48 7.26 10.53 -1.99
CA ALA A 48 6.33 9.47 -1.63
C ALA A 48 6.98 8.49 -0.65
N THR A 49 6.13 7.72 0.03
CA THR A 49 6.54 6.60 0.88
C THR A 49 6.36 5.31 0.10
N PHE A 50 7.39 4.48 0.05
CA PHE A 50 7.35 3.14 -0.54
C PHE A 50 7.36 2.10 0.58
N PHE A 51 6.32 1.29 0.67
CA PHE A 51 6.23 0.17 1.59
C PHE A 51 6.89 -1.04 0.98
N VAL A 52 7.99 -1.49 1.59
CA VAL A 52 8.91 -2.46 1.02
C VAL A 52 8.75 -3.80 1.73
N VAL A 53 8.60 -4.87 0.97
CA VAL A 53 8.65 -6.25 1.45
C VAL A 53 10.12 -6.64 1.63
N GLY A 54 10.50 -7.00 2.85
CA GLY A 54 11.92 -7.21 3.20
C GLY A 54 12.59 -8.34 2.40
N ALA A 55 11.90 -9.43 2.16
CA ALA A 55 12.41 -10.58 1.42
C ALA A 55 12.72 -10.25 -0.06
N ASP A 56 12.00 -9.32 -0.68
CA ASP A 56 12.26 -8.92 -2.07
C ASP A 56 13.62 -8.21 -2.23
N LEU A 57 14.20 -7.72 -1.13
CA LEU A 57 15.54 -7.13 -1.11
C LEU A 57 16.67 -8.18 -1.07
N GLU A 58 16.38 -9.41 -0.66
CA GLU A 58 17.40 -10.47 -0.53
C GLU A 58 17.81 -11.00 -1.90
N ASP A 59 16.84 -11.21 -2.80
CA ASP A 59 17.04 -11.89 -4.08
C ASP A 59 17.21 -10.94 -5.28
N ASP A 60 16.98 -9.63 -5.13
CA ASP A 60 17.02 -8.66 -6.23
C ASP A 60 18.00 -7.52 -5.98
N ALA A 61 19.26 -7.72 -6.38
CA ALA A 61 20.30 -6.68 -6.24
C ALA A 61 20.00 -5.43 -7.07
N GLU A 62 19.38 -5.56 -8.26
CA GLU A 62 19.01 -4.44 -9.12
C GLU A 62 17.86 -3.65 -8.49
N GLY A 63 16.81 -4.33 -8.03
CA GLY A 63 15.70 -3.71 -7.31
C GLY A 63 16.14 -3.02 -6.03
N ARG A 64 17.04 -3.64 -5.26
CA ARG A 64 17.64 -3.03 -4.07
C ARG A 64 18.40 -1.75 -4.40
N ALA A 65 19.18 -1.75 -5.49
CA ALA A 65 19.89 -0.55 -5.92
C ALA A 65 18.93 0.58 -6.33
N ALA A 66 17.82 0.25 -7.01
CA ALA A 66 16.78 1.21 -7.39
C ALA A 66 16.10 1.81 -6.16
N LEU A 67 15.74 1.00 -5.16
CA LEU A 67 15.19 1.48 -3.88
C LEU A 67 16.15 2.38 -3.12
N ALA A 68 17.44 2.01 -3.03
CA ALA A 68 18.45 2.86 -2.43
C ALA A 68 18.59 4.21 -3.15
N ALA A 69 18.43 4.24 -4.47
CA ALA A 69 18.43 5.48 -5.24
C ALA A 69 17.19 6.36 -4.90
N LEU A 70 16.01 5.78 -4.74
CA LEU A 70 14.82 6.50 -4.29
C LEU A 70 14.99 7.11 -2.89
N ALA A 71 15.58 6.35 -1.95
CA ALA A 71 15.87 6.88 -0.62
C ALA A 71 16.79 8.10 -0.69
N ARG A 72 17.86 8.05 -1.52
CA ARG A 72 18.75 9.20 -1.75
C ARG A 72 18.05 10.38 -2.45
N ALA A 73 17.02 10.12 -3.24
CA ALA A 73 16.20 11.16 -3.87
C ALA A 73 15.18 11.79 -2.92
N GLY A 74 15.14 11.38 -1.65
CA GLY A 74 14.27 11.93 -0.61
C GLY A 74 12.89 11.27 -0.50
N HIS A 75 12.69 10.12 -1.14
CA HIS A 75 11.54 9.26 -0.86
C HIS A 75 11.75 8.50 0.43
N GLU A 76 10.67 8.12 1.09
CA GLU A 76 10.70 7.29 2.29
C GLU A 76 10.59 5.81 1.93
N LEU A 77 11.43 4.95 2.53
CA LEU A 77 11.24 3.50 2.54
C LEU A 77 10.66 3.10 3.90
N ALA A 78 9.46 2.54 3.88
CA ALA A 78 8.72 2.06 5.04
C ALA A 78 8.55 0.53 4.98
N SER A 79 8.18 -0.10 6.10
CA SER A 79 8.09 -1.54 6.20
C SER A 79 6.72 -2.09 5.75
N HIS A 80 6.75 -3.15 4.94
CA HIS A 80 5.56 -3.94 4.55
C HIS A 80 5.69 -5.41 4.96
N THR A 81 6.21 -5.67 6.17
CA THR A 81 6.63 -6.98 6.68
C THR A 81 7.79 -7.59 5.89
N HIS A 82 8.29 -8.75 6.33
CA HIS A 82 9.40 -9.41 5.65
C HIS A 82 8.92 -10.30 4.50
N THR A 83 7.94 -11.18 4.74
CA THR A 83 7.47 -12.16 3.74
C THR A 83 6.09 -11.87 3.15
N HIS A 84 5.47 -10.75 3.54
CA HIS A 84 4.13 -10.35 3.12
C HIS A 84 3.05 -11.42 3.41
N PRO A 85 2.87 -11.85 4.67
CA PRO A 85 1.83 -12.81 5.03
C PRO A 85 0.45 -12.12 5.09
N TYR A 86 -0.53 -12.58 4.29
CA TYR A 86 -1.89 -12.02 4.30
C TYR A 86 -2.67 -12.29 5.60
N ASP A 87 -2.21 -13.24 6.38
CA ASP A 87 -2.75 -13.59 7.70
C ASP A 87 -1.90 -13.04 8.85
N PHE A 88 -1.14 -11.97 8.60
CA PHE A 88 -0.21 -11.34 9.54
C PHE A 88 -0.78 -11.19 10.95
N ILE A 89 -2.02 -10.73 11.08
CA ILE A 89 -2.68 -10.55 12.37
C ILE A 89 -3.06 -11.85 13.10
N ARG A 90 -2.95 -12.99 12.41
CA ARG A 90 -3.22 -14.32 12.98
C ARG A 90 -1.95 -15.04 13.43
N LEU A 91 -0.81 -14.47 13.11
CA LEU A 91 0.49 -14.95 13.59
C LEU A 91 0.58 -14.74 15.11
N GLY A 92 1.30 -15.62 15.78
CA GLY A 92 1.64 -15.39 17.20
C GLY A 92 2.60 -14.22 17.37
N ALA A 93 2.64 -13.61 18.55
CA ALA A 93 3.42 -12.41 18.83
C ALA A 93 4.91 -12.53 18.45
N GLY A 94 5.53 -13.71 18.64
CA GLY A 94 6.91 -13.97 18.21
C GLY A 94 7.09 -13.90 16.70
N ALA A 95 6.18 -14.46 15.91
CA ALA A 95 6.25 -14.43 14.46
C ALA A 95 5.95 -13.02 13.90
N ILE A 96 5.03 -12.28 14.52
CA ILE A 96 4.79 -10.85 14.21
C ILE A 96 6.08 -10.05 14.43
N ALA A 97 6.73 -10.26 15.57
CA ALA A 97 7.97 -9.60 15.91
C ALA A 97 9.09 -9.92 14.90
N GLU A 98 9.24 -11.19 14.51
CA GLU A 98 10.23 -11.65 13.53
C GLU A 98 9.99 -11.01 12.15
N GLU A 99 8.74 -10.97 11.65
CA GLU A 99 8.38 -10.33 10.39
C GLU A 99 8.75 -8.84 10.38
N ILE A 100 8.52 -8.13 11.50
CA ILE A 100 8.87 -6.72 11.64
C ILE A 100 10.41 -6.57 11.71
N ASP A 101 11.11 -7.34 12.53
CA ASP A 101 12.55 -7.21 12.75
C ASP A 101 13.37 -7.51 11.50
N ARG A 102 13.01 -8.56 10.77
CA ARG A 102 13.70 -8.93 9.52
C ARG A 102 13.49 -7.87 8.44
N ALA A 103 12.26 -7.38 8.26
CA ALA A 103 11.98 -6.28 7.33
C ALA A 103 12.74 -5.01 7.72
N HIS A 104 12.71 -4.66 9.01
CA HIS A 104 13.42 -3.50 9.54
C HIS A 104 14.92 -3.54 9.20
N ALA A 105 15.57 -4.65 9.46
CA ALA A 105 16.99 -4.83 9.18
C ALA A 105 17.31 -4.74 7.68
N ALA A 106 16.52 -5.41 6.83
CA ALA A 106 16.72 -5.41 5.38
C ALA A 106 16.53 -3.99 4.78
N ILE A 107 15.49 -3.26 5.22
CA ILE A 107 15.21 -1.89 4.75
C ILE A 107 16.27 -0.92 5.27
N ALA A 108 16.69 -1.02 6.53
CA ALA A 108 17.74 -0.17 7.10
C ALA A 108 19.06 -0.35 6.34
N ALA A 109 19.43 -1.58 5.99
CA ALA A 109 20.61 -1.87 5.18
C ALA A 109 20.51 -1.30 3.76
N CYS A 110 19.32 -1.28 3.16
CA CYS A 110 19.08 -0.75 1.81
C CYS A 110 19.06 0.80 1.80
N ALA A 111 18.31 1.40 2.74
CA ALA A 111 18.09 2.86 2.79
C ALA A 111 19.21 3.63 3.47
N GLY A 112 20.05 2.97 4.28
CA GLY A 112 21.02 3.61 5.16
C GLY A 112 20.40 4.24 6.43
N THR A 113 19.09 4.12 6.61
CA THR A 113 18.34 4.61 7.77
C THR A 113 17.22 3.63 8.12
N PRO A 114 16.91 3.43 9.41
CA PRO A 114 15.83 2.54 9.81
C PRO A 114 14.46 3.06 9.35
N PRO A 115 13.53 2.16 8.95
CA PRO A 115 12.15 2.55 8.65
C PRO A 115 11.44 3.02 9.92
N VAL A 116 10.61 4.07 9.78
CA VAL A 116 9.81 4.63 10.88
C VAL A 116 8.30 4.44 10.64
N GLY A 117 7.93 3.94 9.49
CA GLY A 117 6.56 3.68 9.09
C GLY A 117 6.31 2.22 8.76
N PHE A 118 5.07 1.78 8.97
CA PHE A 118 4.63 0.42 8.72
C PHE A 118 3.29 0.38 8.00
N ARG A 119 3.07 -0.63 7.17
CA ARG A 119 1.77 -1.04 6.65
C ARG A 119 1.68 -2.56 6.66
N ALA A 120 0.60 -3.10 7.23
CA ALA A 120 0.35 -4.53 7.23
C ALA A 120 -0.19 -5.00 5.87
N PRO A 121 0.22 -6.19 5.39
CA PRO A 121 -0.38 -6.82 4.22
C PRO A 121 -1.90 -6.96 4.35
N GLY A 122 -2.62 -6.65 3.27
CA GLY A 122 -4.07 -6.84 3.20
C GLY A 122 -4.89 -5.87 4.04
N TYR A 123 -4.29 -4.81 4.58
CA TYR A 123 -4.94 -3.72 5.33
C TYR A 123 -5.59 -4.18 6.65
N ASP A 124 -4.94 -5.08 7.36
CA ASP A 124 -5.43 -5.55 8.65
C ASP A 124 -4.31 -5.51 9.69
N ILE A 125 -4.60 -4.95 10.85
CA ILE A 125 -3.63 -4.72 11.92
C ILE A 125 -4.22 -5.17 13.27
N SER A 126 -3.39 -5.74 14.14
CA SER A 126 -3.78 -6.15 15.49
C SER A 126 -3.17 -5.25 16.57
N ALA A 127 -3.71 -5.33 17.78
CA ALA A 127 -3.17 -4.60 18.92
C ALA A 127 -1.74 -5.07 19.23
N GLU A 128 -1.49 -6.37 19.14
CA GLU A 128 -0.16 -6.97 19.35
C GLU A 128 0.86 -6.45 18.34
N ALA A 129 0.45 -6.29 17.07
CA ALA A 129 1.32 -5.71 16.04
C ALA A 129 1.62 -4.23 16.32
N ILE A 130 0.63 -3.45 16.74
CA ILE A 130 0.82 -2.04 17.14
C ILE A 130 1.81 -1.96 18.32
N GLU A 131 1.67 -2.80 19.34
CA GLU A 131 2.58 -2.86 20.48
C GLU A 131 4.01 -3.24 20.05
N ALA A 132 4.14 -4.23 19.15
CA ALA A 132 5.43 -4.65 18.61
C ALA A 132 6.13 -3.52 17.81
N LEU A 133 5.37 -2.75 17.04
CA LEU A 133 5.86 -1.59 16.29
C LEU A 133 6.31 -0.47 17.23
N GLN A 134 5.51 -0.16 18.26
CA GLN A 134 5.86 0.85 19.26
C GLN A 134 7.15 0.52 20.02
N ALA A 135 7.30 -0.74 20.42
CA ALA A 135 8.50 -1.22 21.12
C ALA A 135 9.78 -1.07 20.26
N ARG A 136 9.64 -0.98 18.92
CA ARG A 136 10.74 -0.82 17.96
C ARG A 136 10.93 0.61 17.45
N GLY A 137 10.20 1.57 18.01
CA GLY A 137 10.32 2.98 17.67
C GLY A 137 9.67 3.39 16.36
N TYR A 138 8.75 2.58 15.81
CA TYR A 138 7.93 3.02 14.68
C TYR A 138 7.07 4.20 15.08
N ARG A 139 6.95 5.18 14.20
CA ARG A 139 6.26 6.46 14.46
C ARG A 139 4.83 6.44 13.99
N TYR A 140 4.54 5.69 12.93
CA TYR A 140 3.21 5.56 12.36
C TYR A 140 2.96 4.17 11.78
N ASP A 141 1.69 3.80 11.78
CA ASP A 141 1.09 2.73 11.01
C ASP A 141 0.19 3.33 9.92
N SER A 142 0.00 2.64 8.81
CA SER A 142 -0.89 3.04 7.72
C SER A 142 -1.65 1.83 7.17
N SER A 143 -2.10 0.96 8.07
CA SER A 143 -2.76 -0.30 7.68
C SER A 143 -4.28 -0.15 7.56
N VAL A 144 -4.88 0.88 8.16
CA VAL A 144 -6.33 0.98 8.20
C VAL A 144 -6.91 1.52 6.89
N PHE A 145 -7.76 0.71 6.27
CA PHE A 145 -8.48 1.06 5.05
C PHE A 145 -10.00 1.01 5.28
N PRO A 146 -10.65 2.11 5.68
CA PRO A 146 -12.04 2.10 6.11
C PRO A 146 -13.05 2.12 4.95
N SER A 147 -12.91 1.20 3.97
CA SER A 147 -13.72 1.16 2.75
C SER A 147 -14.72 0.02 2.74
N VAL A 148 -16.00 0.34 2.92
CA VAL A 148 -17.09 -0.65 2.84
C VAL A 148 -17.16 -1.27 1.44
N ALA A 149 -17.00 -0.46 0.39
CA ALA A 149 -17.07 -0.93 -0.99
C ALA A 149 -15.94 -1.90 -1.33
N TYR A 150 -14.71 -1.63 -0.85
CA TYR A 150 -13.56 -2.52 -1.04
C TYR A 150 -13.78 -3.89 -0.39
N TYR A 151 -14.12 -3.93 0.90
CA TYR A 151 -14.33 -5.19 1.61
C TYR A 151 -15.54 -5.96 1.09
N GLY A 152 -16.60 -5.26 0.66
CA GLY A 152 -17.75 -5.87 -0.01
C GLY A 152 -17.36 -6.55 -1.32
N ALA A 153 -16.63 -5.87 -2.18
CA ALA A 153 -16.12 -6.44 -3.44
C ALA A 153 -15.17 -7.61 -3.18
N LYS A 154 -14.26 -7.49 -2.22
CA LYS A 154 -13.33 -8.56 -1.80
C LYS A 154 -14.10 -9.81 -1.34
N ALA A 155 -15.13 -9.64 -0.51
CA ALA A 155 -15.96 -10.75 -0.04
C ALA A 155 -16.69 -11.48 -1.18
N VAL A 156 -17.23 -10.73 -2.15
CA VAL A 156 -17.89 -11.29 -3.34
C VAL A 156 -16.89 -12.12 -4.16
N VAL A 157 -15.71 -11.57 -4.45
CA VAL A 157 -14.67 -12.26 -5.23
C VAL A 157 -14.21 -13.53 -4.52
N MET A 158 -13.91 -13.46 -3.22
CA MET A 158 -13.51 -14.63 -2.43
C MET A 158 -14.61 -15.70 -2.37
N GLY A 159 -15.89 -15.28 -2.23
CA GLY A 159 -17.04 -16.18 -2.27
C GLY A 159 -17.16 -16.91 -3.62
N ALA A 160 -17.02 -16.18 -4.72
CA ALA A 160 -17.04 -16.75 -6.07
C ALA A 160 -15.87 -17.73 -6.32
N MET A 161 -14.67 -17.40 -5.82
CA MET A 161 -13.52 -18.32 -5.89
C MET A 161 -13.80 -19.62 -5.13
N ARG A 162 -14.36 -19.53 -3.92
CA ARG A 162 -14.68 -20.70 -3.09
C ARG A 162 -15.70 -21.61 -3.77
N VAL A 163 -16.75 -21.02 -4.37
CA VAL A 163 -17.76 -21.79 -5.15
C VAL A 163 -17.12 -22.55 -6.31
N THR A 164 -16.06 -22.01 -6.91
CA THR A 164 -15.32 -22.66 -8.00
C THR A 164 -14.17 -23.57 -7.53
N GLY A 165 -14.12 -23.93 -6.24
CA GLY A 165 -13.09 -24.81 -5.66
C GLY A 165 -11.71 -24.16 -5.56
N ARG A 166 -11.63 -22.82 -5.57
CA ARG A 166 -10.37 -22.06 -5.45
C ARG A 166 -10.34 -21.30 -4.12
N GLU A 167 -9.20 -21.28 -3.48
CA GLU A 167 -8.99 -20.51 -2.25
C GLU A 167 -8.04 -19.35 -2.52
N SER A 168 -8.48 -18.14 -2.23
CA SER A 168 -7.63 -16.95 -2.25
C SER A 168 -6.65 -17.00 -1.10
N GLY A 169 -5.38 -16.64 -1.35
CA GLY A 169 -4.42 -16.40 -0.28
C GLY A 169 -4.72 -15.15 0.56
N SER A 170 -5.64 -14.28 0.07
CA SER A 170 -6.07 -13.10 0.81
C SER A 170 -7.09 -13.46 1.90
N VAL A 171 -7.13 -12.67 2.97
CA VAL A 171 -8.02 -12.84 4.13
C VAL A 171 -9.00 -11.67 4.19
N LEU A 172 -10.25 -11.93 4.57
CA LEU A 172 -11.16 -10.85 4.95
C LEU A 172 -10.67 -10.27 6.28
N GLY A 173 -10.41 -8.97 6.29
CA GLY A 173 -9.94 -8.27 7.46
C GLY A 173 -10.98 -8.10 8.56
N ASN A 174 -10.59 -7.43 9.64
CA ASN A 174 -11.46 -7.16 10.77
C ASN A 174 -12.59 -6.18 10.35
N PRO A 175 -13.88 -6.54 10.52
CA PRO A 175 -14.98 -5.67 10.11
C PRO A 175 -15.03 -4.32 10.86
N ARG A 176 -14.35 -4.20 12.00
CA ARG A 176 -14.22 -2.91 12.72
C ARG A 176 -13.46 -1.87 11.91
N ALA A 177 -12.59 -2.27 10.98
CA ALA A 177 -11.89 -1.37 10.06
C ALA A 177 -12.88 -0.49 9.27
N LEU A 178 -14.07 -1.00 8.93
CA LEU A 178 -15.10 -0.28 8.17
C LEU A 178 -15.58 1.01 8.88
N PHE A 179 -15.49 1.03 10.20
CA PHE A 179 -15.97 2.14 11.06
C PHE A 179 -14.82 2.99 11.62
N ALA A 180 -13.57 2.65 11.29
CA ALA A 180 -12.42 3.39 11.75
C ALA A 180 -12.45 4.87 11.30
N PRO A 181 -11.78 5.78 12.01
CA PRO A 181 -11.60 7.16 11.57
C PRO A 181 -10.98 7.24 10.16
N ARG A 182 -11.34 8.29 9.41
CA ARG A 182 -10.76 8.58 8.08
C ARG A 182 -9.61 9.58 8.15
N ALA A 183 -9.59 10.38 9.20
CA ALA A 183 -8.50 11.29 9.52
C ALA A 183 -7.44 10.58 10.39
N PRO A 184 -6.18 11.05 10.41
CA PRO A 184 -5.16 10.53 11.30
C PRO A 184 -5.61 10.46 12.76
N TYR A 185 -5.27 9.37 13.45
CA TYR A 185 -5.64 9.16 14.86
C TYR A 185 -4.62 8.29 15.59
N ARG A 186 -4.64 8.30 16.92
CA ARG A 186 -3.88 7.37 17.73
C ARG A 186 -4.82 6.26 18.22
N PRO A 187 -4.51 4.99 17.89
CA PRO A 187 -5.30 3.84 18.29
C PRO A 187 -5.47 3.76 19.81
N ALA A 188 -6.69 3.47 20.26
CA ALA A 188 -6.96 3.18 21.67
C ALA A 188 -6.31 1.83 22.07
N ALA A 189 -5.92 1.70 23.32
CA ALA A 189 -5.37 0.46 23.84
C ALA A 189 -6.26 -0.76 23.50
N GLY A 190 -5.66 -1.81 22.94
CA GLY A 190 -6.38 -3.03 22.53
C GLY A 190 -7.34 -2.86 21.35
N SER A 191 -7.41 -1.69 20.69
CA SER A 191 -8.34 -1.46 19.58
C SER A 191 -7.73 -0.59 18.48
N PRO A 192 -7.08 -1.20 17.46
CA PRO A 192 -6.45 -0.46 16.36
C PRO A 192 -7.41 0.46 15.59
N TYR A 193 -8.68 0.14 15.53
CA TYR A 193 -9.70 0.82 14.73
C TYR A 193 -10.48 1.91 15.46
N ARG A 194 -10.07 2.28 16.68
CA ARG A 194 -10.71 3.34 17.48
C ARG A 194 -9.67 4.36 17.92
N ALA A 195 -10.02 5.63 17.82
CA ALA A 195 -9.22 6.70 18.40
C ALA A 195 -9.32 6.71 19.94
N GLY A 196 -8.30 7.25 20.61
CA GLY A 196 -8.29 7.45 22.06
C GLY A 196 -7.01 7.01 22.76
N GLY A 197 -5.96 6.67 22.02
CA GLY A 197 -4.63 6.37 22.57
C GLY A 197 -3.65 7.54 22.48
N ASN A 198 -2.42 7.27 22.93
CA ASN A 198 -1.30 8.24 22.90
C ASN A 198 -0.03 7.63 22.27
N GLY A 199 -0.11 6.41 21.74
CA GLY A 199 0.99 5.69 21.12
C GLY A 199 1.27 6.07 19.67
N ILE A 200 1.54 5.06 18.83
CA ILE A 200 1.79 5.20 17.41
C ILE A 200 0.63 5.91 16.69
N LEU A 201 0.93 6.66 15.63
CA LEU A 201 -0.08 7.35 14.84
C LEU A 201 -0.59 6.42 13.72
N GLU A 202 -1.90 6.28 13.56
CA GLU A 202 -2.49 5.66 12.38
C GLU A 202 -2.77 6.73 11.31
N LEU A 203 -2.32 6.45 10.09
CA LEU A 203 -2.54 7.27 8.89
C LEU A 203 -3.41 6.50 7.89
N PRO A 204 -4.75 6.57 8.01
CA PRO A 204 -5.65 5.73 7.22
C PRO A 204 -5.51 5.97 5.71
N ILE A 205 -5.72 4.90 4.93
CA ILE A 205 -5.79 4.96 3.48
C ILE A 205 -7.06 5.71 3.06
N ALA A 206 -6.96 6.48 2.00
CA ALA A 206 -7.99 7.41 1.59
C ALA A 206 -9.27 6.74 1.09
N VAL A 207 -10.39 7.25 1.57
CA VAL A 207 -11.74 6.94 1.09
C VAL A 207 -12.54 8.21 0.89
N THR A 208 -13.60 8.15 0.07
CA THR A 208 -14.54 9.28 -0.03
C THR A 208 -15.33 9.44 1.27
N GLY A 209 -15.88 10.62 1.50
CA GLY A 209 -16.91 10.83 2.55
C GLY A 209 -18.17 9.99 2.29
N GLY A 210 -19.01 9.82 3.31
CA GLY A 210 -20.28 9.10 3.23
C GLY A 210 -20.10 7.61 2.96
N VAL A 211 -20.23 7.19 1.70
CA VAL A 211 -20.19 5.79 1.28
C VAL A 211 -18.82 5.11 1.33
N ARG A 212 -17.76 5.86 1.66
CA ARG A 212 -16.39 5.34 1.82
C ARG A 212 -15.90 4.53 0.61
N LEU A 213 -16.09 5.07 -0.61
CA LEU A 213 -15.49 4.49 -1.82
C LEU A 213 -13.97 4.54 -1.72
N PRO A 214 -13.26 3.49 -2.16
CA PRO A 214 -11.80 3.45 -2.12
C PRO A 214 -11.20 4.51 -3.05
N VAL A 215 -10.28 5.33 -2.55
CA VAL A 215 -9.52 6.28 -3.38
C VAL A 215 -8.06 5.82 -3.43
N ILE A 216 -7.85 4.75 -4.17
CA ILE A 216 -6.58 4.04 -4.33
C ILE A 216 -6.25 3.89 -5.83
N GLY A 217 -5.01 3.50 -6.15
CA GLY A 217 -4.51 3.40 -7.52
C GLY A 217 -5.45 2.64 -8.46
N THR A 218 -5.76 1.40 -8.13
CA THR A 218 -6.64 0.55 -8.96
C THR A 218 -8.00 1.21 -9.22
N SER A 219 -8.63 1.82 -8.20
CA SER A 219 -9.94 2.47 -8.39
C SER A 219 -9.85 3.71 -9.27
N LEU A 220 -8.76 4.48 -9.18
CA LEU A 220 -8.54 5.65 -10.03
C LEU A 220 -8.25 5.27 -11.49
N ILE A 221 -7.50 4.19 -11.72
CA ILE A 221 -7.22 3.66 -13.07
C ILE A 221 -8.53 3.20 -13.75
N LEU A 222 -9.40 2.54 -13.01
CA LEU A 222 -10.62 1.94 -13.54
C LEU A 222 -11.78 2.96 -13.67
N ALA A 223 -11.76 4.01 -12.87
CA ALA A 223 -12.82 5.03 -12.88
C ALA A 223 -12.74 5.94 -14.14
N PRO A 224 -13.87 6.32 -14.74
CA PRO A 224 -13.89 7.36 -15.75
C PRO A 224 -13.45 8.71 -15.14
N ALA A 225 -12.88 9.59 -15.96
CA ALA A 225 -12.25 10.84 -15.50
C ALA A 225 -13.16 11.70 -14.58
N TRP A 226 -14.45 11.83 -14.93
CA TRP A 226 -15.39 12.61 -14.11
C TRP A 226 -15.59 12.04 -12.70
N LEU A 227 -15.60 10.69 -12.57
CA LEU A 227 -15.75 10.03 -11.28
C LEU A 227 -14.43 10.11 -10.49
N ARG A 228 -13.29 9.88 -11.14
CA ARG A 228 -11.97 10.03 -10.55
C ARG A 228 -11.78 11.40 -9.91
N ARG A 229 -12.10 12.49 -10.64
CA ARG A 229 -12.05 13.86 -10.10
C ARG A 229 -12.95 14.06 -8.88
N ARG A 230 -14.17 13.52 -8.89
CA ARG A 230 -15.09 13.58 -7.74
C ARG A 230 -14.57 12.81 -6.53
N MET A 231 -13.99 11.63 -6.75
CA MET A 231 -13.40 10.83 -5.69
C MET A 231 -12.20 11.55 -5.04
N VAL A 232 -11.30 12.08 -5.86
CA VAL A 232 -10.13 12.85 -5.39
C VAL A 232 -10.57 14.12 -4.67
N ALA A 233 -11.52 14.89 -5.23
CA ALA A 233 -12.05 16.09 -4.58
C ALA A 233 -12.71 15.80 -3.22
N ALA A 234 -13.36 14.63 -3.08
CA ALA A 234 -13.94 14.21 -1.81
C ALA A 234 -12.86 13.84 -0.78
N ALA A 235 -11.79 13.15 -1.22
CA ALA A 235 -10.67 12.77 -0.34
C ALA A 235 -9.83 13.98 0.10
N LEU A 236 -9.68 14.99 -0.75
CA LEU A 236 -8.97 16.24 -0.43
C LEU A 236 -9.65 17.10 0.66
N ARG A 237 -10.86 16.76 1.07
CA ARG A 237 -11.54 17.43 2.22
C ARG A 237 -11.04 16.93 3.56
N GLU A 238 -10.36 15.79 3.59
CA GLU A 238 -9.77 15.25 4.81
C GLU A 238 -8.42 15.96 5.12
N PRO A 239 -8.00 16.02 6.38
CA PRO A 239 -6.73 16.62 6.77
C PRO A 239 -5.51 15.96 6.11
N LEU A 240 -5.63 14.66 5.80
CA LEU A 240 -4.65 13.86 5.08
C LEU A 240 -5.34 13.11 3.94
N PHE A 241 -4.91 13.35 2.72
CA PHE A 241 -5.21 12.52 1.57
C PHE A 241 -4.09 11.51 1.37
N ASN A 242 -4.16 10.38 2.07
CA ASN A 242 -3.23 9.26 1.90
C ASN A 242 -3.64 8.44 0.68
N LEU A 243 -3.21 8.88 -0.52
CA LEU A 243 -3.40 8.14 -1.76
C LEU A 243 -2.42 6.97 -1.79
N GLU A 244 -2.98 5.79 -1.73
CA GLU A 244 -2.25 4.53 -1.81
C GLU A 244 -2.29 4.02 -3.25
N LEU A 245 -1.13 3.55 -3.72
CA LEU A 245 -0.90 2.91 -4.99
C LEU A 245 -0.19 1.57 -4.74
N HIS A 246 -0.28 0.66 -5.70
CA HIS A 246 0.54 -0.55 -5.71
C HIS A 246 1.57 -0.52 -6.83
N GLY A 247 2.67 -1.24 -6.67
CA GLY A 247 3.67 -1.38 -7.73
C GLY A 247 3.07 -1.81 -9.06
N ILE A 248 2.09 -2.73 -9.03
CA ILE A 248 1.40 -3.26 -10.21
C ILE A 248 0.57 -2.21 -10.97
N ASP A 249 0.21 -1.11 -10.33
CA ASP A 249 -0.57 -0.04 -10.96
C ASP A 249 0.17 0.59 -12.16
N LEU A 250 1.51 0.52 -12.21
CA LEU A 250 2.30 0.95 -13.36
C LEU A 250 2.96 -0.21 -14.12
N CYS A 251 2.48 -1.46 -13.96
CA CYS A 251 2.85 -2.55 -14.86
C CYS A 251 2.23 -2.35 -16.25
N ASP A 252 3.00 -2.65 -17.27
CA ASP A 252 2.52 -2.89 -18.64
C ASP A 252 2.46 -4.39 -18.87
N ALA A 253 1.27 -4.93 -19.14
CA ALA A 253 1.10 -6.37 -19.21
C ALA A 253 1.97 -7.04 -20.28
N ALA A 254 2.18 -6.38 -21.43
CA ALA A 254 2.97 -6.90 -22.53
C ALA A 254 4.47 -6.61 -22.35
N ALA A 255 4.84 -5.37 -22.03
CA ALA A 255 6.24 -4.98 -21.93
C ALA A 255 6.95 -5.54 -20.67
N ASP A 256 6.20 -5.91 -19.65
CA ASP A 256 6.72 -6.52 -18.42
C ASP A 256 6.52 -8.04 -18.36
N ASP A 257 6.13 -8.66 -19.47
CA ASP A 257 5.93 -10.11 -19.62
C ASP A 257 4.97 -10.71 -18.56
N ILE A 258 3.93 -9.93 -18.18
CA ILE A 258 2.98 -10.38 -17.16
C ILE A 258 2.13 -11.53 -17.73
N PRO A 259 2.08 -12.70 -17.04
CA PRO A 259 1.37 -13.86 -17.54
C PRO A 259 -0.12 -13.58 -17.79
N ALA A 260 -0.63 -14.03 -18.93
CA ALA A 260 -2.02 -13.86 -19.35
C ALA A 260 -3.03 -14.34 -18.31
N ALA A 261 -2.69 -15.38 -17.55
CA ALA A 261 -3.50 -15.89 -16.45
C ALA A 261 -3.70 -14.88 -15.33
N LEU A 262 -2.70 -14.02 -15.04
CA LEU A 262 -2.81 -12.93 -14.07
C LEU A 262 -3.58 -11.75 -14.69
N VAL A 263 -3.27 -11.36 -15.93
CA VAL A 263 -3.97 -10.28 -16.65
C VAL A 263 -5.47 -10.55 -16.72
N ALA A 264 -5.87 -11.80 -16.91
CA ALA A 264 -7.29 -12.20 -16.94
C ALA A 264 -8.01 -11.99 -15.59
N ARG A 265 -7.30 -11.92 -14.47
CA ARG A 265 -7.86 -11.81 -13.11
C ARG A 265 -7.67 -10.45 -12.46
N GLN A 266 -6.70 -9.67 -12.94
CA GLN A 266 -6.36 -8.35 -12.41
C GLN A 266 -6.83 -7.26 -13.39
N PRO A 267 -7.96 -6.57 -13.11
CA PRO A 267 -8.59 -5.67 -14.08
C PRO A 267 -7.74 -4.49 -14.53
N ASP A 268 -6.92 -3.92 -13.66
CA ASP A 268 -6.01 -2.81 -13.95
C ASP A 268 -4.89 -3.20 -14.92
N LEU A 269 -4.47 -4.47 -14.96
CA LEU A 269 -3.51 -4.96 -15.95
C LEU A 269 -4.04 -4.97 -17.39
N ARG A 270 -5.36 -4.84 -17.57
CA ARG A 270 -5.98 -4.71 -18.91
C ARG A 270 -5.96 -3.29 -19.44
N ARG A 271 -5.54 -2.32 -18.63
CA ARG A 271 -5.35 -0.93 -19.05
C ARG A 271 -3.94 -0.73 -19.56
N SER A 272 -3.79 0.07 -20.62
CA SER A 272 -2.48 0.43 -21.12
C SER A 272 -1.68 1.24 -20.08
N LEU A 273 -0.36 1.13 -20.10
CA LEU A 273 0.50 1.96 -19.25
C LEU A 273 0.26 3.46 -19.50
N THR A 274 0.01 3.85 -20.75
CA THR A 274 -0.32 5.24 -21.11
C THR A 274 -1.57 5.73 -20.41
N ASP A 275 -2.65 4.92 -20.38
CA ASP A 275 -3.90 5.29 -19.70
C ASP A 275 -3.69 5.39 -18.17
N LYS A 276 -2.91 4.49 -17.59
CA LYS A 276 -2.58 4.48 -16.16
C LYS A 276 -1.78 5.73 -15.78
N LEU A 277 -0.74 6.05 -16.55
CA LEU A 277 0.05 7.27 -16.35
C LEU A 277 -0.81 8.52 -16.49
N ALA A 278 -1.64 8.61 -17.52
CA ALA A 278 -2.54 9.74 -17.71
C ALA A 278 -3.52 9.92 -16.54
N ALA A 279 -4.05 8.81 -15.99
CA ALA A 279 -4.92 8.84 -14.82
C ALA A 279 -4.22 9.39 -13.56
N PHE A 280 -2.96 9.00 -13.34
CA PHE A 280 -2.19 9.49 -12.21
C PHE A 280 -1.69 10.91 -12.40
N GLU A 281 -1.23 11.30 -13.59
CA GLU A 281 -0.86 12.67 -13.92
C GLU A 281 -2.03 13.64 -13.74
N GLU A 282 -3.23 13.26 -14.21
CA GLU A 282 -4.45 14.03 -13.96
C GLU A 282 -4.75 14.16 -12.47
N THR A 283 -4.63 13.07 -11.70
CA THR A 283 -4.87 13.05 -10.26
C THR A 283 -3.90 13.96 -9.52
N LEU A 284 -2.60 13.87 -9.82
CA LEU A 284 -1.57 14.69 -9.18
C LEU A 284 -1.74 16.18 -9.52
N SER A 285 -1.99 16.48 -10.79
CA SER A 285 -2.25 17.85 -11.26
C SER A 285 -3.49 18.45 -10.61
N PHE A 286 -4.58 17.68 -10.52
CA PHE A 286 -5.82 18.11 -9.87
C PHE A 286 -5.61 18.36 -8.38
N ALA A 287 -4.92 17.47 -7.66
CA ALA A 287 -4.64 17.63 -6.25
C ALA A 287 -3.78 18.89 -6.01
N ARG A 288 -2.75 19.12 -6.82
CA ARG A 288 -1.91 20.31 -6.76
C ARG A 288 -2.70 21.59 -7.00
N ALA A 289 -3.55 21.61 -8.03
CA ALA A 289 -4.40 22.76 -8.35
C ALA A 289 -5.40 23.07 -7.22
N ALA A 290 -5.80 22.05 -6.44
CA ALA A 290 -6.62 22.19 -5.24
C ALA A 290 -5.82 22.62 -4.00
N GLY A 291 -4.51 22.92 -4.12
CA GLY A 291 -3.67 23.38 -3.01
C GLY A 291 -3.04 22.28 -2.17
N ALA A 292 -3.13 21.00 -2.57
CA ALA A 292 -2.49 19.92 -1.84
C ALA A 292 -0.96 20.02 -1.91
N ARG A 293 -0.30 19.75 -0.78
CA ARG A 293 1.15 19.59 -0.68
C ARG A 293 1.48 18.10 -0.62
N PHE A 294 2.43 17.68 -1.44
CA PHE A 294 2.90 16.30 -1.45
C PHE A 294 3.99 16.11 -0.40
N ALA A 295 3.86 15.06 0.39
CA ALA A 295 4.78 14.71 1.46
C ALA A 295 4.87 13.18 1.60
N THR A 296 5.94 12.70 2.22
CA THR A 296 6.03 11.33 2.72
C THR A 296 5.09 11.15 3.92
N LEU A 297 4.77 9.90 4.27
CA LEU A 297 3.94 9.63 5.44
C LEU A 297 4.69 9.95 6.74
N ALA A 298 6.01 9.80 6.78
CA ALA A 298 6.82 10.24 7.92
C ALA A 298 6.75 11.76 8.16
N GLU A 299 6.77 12.55 7.08
CA GLU A 299 6.56 14.01 7.15
C GLU A 299 5.14 14.35 7.59
N ALA A 300 4.14 13.65 7.04
CA ALA A 300 2.74 13.82 7.45
C ALA A 300 2.54 13.47 8.93
N ALA A 301 3.12 12.36 9.41
CA ALA A 301 3.08 11.96 10.82
C ALA A 301 3.70 13.03 11.73
N THR A 302 4.78 13.68 11.28
CA THR A 302 5.41 14.77 12.04
C THR A 302 4.51 16.01 12.08
N ALA A 303 3.84 16.33 10.96
CA ALA A 303 2.97 17.51 10.87
C ALA A 303 1.68 17.38 11.69
N VAL A 304 1.17 16.17 11.91
CA VAL A 304 0.01 15.93 12.79
C VAL A 304 0.35 16.20 14.27
N GLY A 305 1.64 16.08 14.64
CA GLY A 305 2.12 16.42 15.98
C GLY A 305 1.73 15.40 17.07
N PRO A 306 2.22 15.59 18.30
CA PRO A 306 1.65 14.93 19.47
C PRO A 306 0.23 15.44 19.70
N SER A 307 -0.68 14.55 20.11
CA SER A 307 -2.00 14.98 20.60
C SER A 307 -1.83 16.01 21.73
N PRO A 308 -2.69 17.03 21.77
CA PRO A 308 -2.67 17.98 22.88
C PRO A 308 -2.95 17.31 24.22
#